data_49aadcfa2c15221d745e75e8e418b9d7
#
_entry.id   49aadcfa2c15221d745e75e8e418b9d7
#
_cell.length_a   1.000
_cell.length_b   1.000
_cell.length_c   1.000
_cell.angle_alpha   90.00
_cell.angle_beta   90.00
_cell.angle_gamma   90.00
#
_symmetry.space_group_name_H-M   'P 1'
#
loop_
_entity.id
_entity.type
_entity.pdbx_description
1 polymer ?
#
loop_
_entity_poly.entity_id
_entity_poly.type
_entity_poly.pdbx_seq_one_letter_code
_entity_poly.pdbx_strand_id
1 'polypeptide(L)'
;FDTVLIDRKGSCYACECASWLPQSIGNLQIQEFRDIVGSAMHKELQDSISDRSYKYCNQAQCSYLKSGRFYEATEQNIKHLRLAIDDSCNLRCPSCRKGLIFHKEGSAYNLGIRLADKINDWLYNYEHPIQVHIGSDGDPFASHVYRHFMEQTPQRDNIKYSILTNGLMFREFYNTVPHVINNLQELGVSIDGASKETYEKLRLGGRWEKILEGLECMTELKKKYNFRFSLHMVVQQENWHEVESMLELGRTYNVDRIYFNKIEDWNTGIDFESQTFTELEEFKKSIRRVSTDPIVWNNVVTLT
;
A
#
# COMPACT_ATOMS: atom_id res chain seq x y z
N PHE A 1 -13.45 -12.39 -6.22
CA PHE A 1 -12.55 -12.41 -5.04
C PHE A 1 -11.22 -13.07 -5.38
N ASP A 2 -10.38 -12.30 -6.00
CA ASP A 2 -9.02 -12.66 -6.37
C ASP A 2 -7.98 -11.99 -5.46
N THR A 3 -8.44 -11.29 -4.41
CA THR A 3 -7.60 -10.54 -3.47
C THR A 3 -7.74 -11.09 -2.05
N VAL A 4 -6.62 -11.29 -1.37
CA VAL A 4 -6.57 -11.55 0.07
C VAL A 4 -5.64 -10.54 0.73
N LEU A 5 -6.12 -9.89 1.80
CA LEU A 5 -5.32 -9.07 2.70
C LEU A 5 -5.05 -9.86 3.99
N ILE A 6 -3.81 -9.82 4.47
CA ILE A 6 -3.38 -10.44 5.73
C ILE A 6 -2.92 -9.34 6.69
N ASP A 7 -3.57 -9.25 7.84
CA ASP A 7 -3.24 -8.26 8.88
C ASP A 7 -2.15 -8.72 9.87
N ARG A 8 -1.73 -7.83 10.74
CA ARG A 8 -0.70 -8.07 11.79
C ARG A 8 -1.08 -9.16 12.80
N LYS A 9 -2.36 -9.50 12.90
CA LYS A 9 -2.87 -10.57 13.76
C LYS A 9 -3.04 -11.88 13.00
N GLY A 10 -2.61 -11.92 11.74
CA GLY A 10 -2.77 -13.08 10.86
C GLY A 10 -4.20 -13.29 10.36
N SER A 11 -5.12 -12.35 10.62
CA SER A 11 -6.48 -12.45 10.06
C SER A 11 -6.44 -12.19 8.56
N CYS A 12 -7.16 -12.99 7.80
CA CYS A 12 -7.26 -12.92 6.35
C CYS A 12 -8.61 -12.35 5.94
N TYR A 13 -8.60 -11.43 4.98
CA TYR A 13 -9.79 -10.75 4.47
C TYR A 13 -9.84 -10.87 2.95
N ALA A 14 -11.03 -11.16 2.40
CA ALA A 14 -11.22 -11.33 0.95
C ALA A 14 -11.48 -9.99 0.25
N CYS A 15 -10.69 -8.95 0.57
CA CYS A 15 -10.82 -7.63 -0.03
C CYS A 15 -9.51 -6.85 0.09
N GLU A 16 -9.36 -5.79 -0.70
CA GLU A 16 -8.20 -4.88 -0.65
C GLU A 16 -8.05 -4.12 0.67
N CYS A 17 -9.17 -3.90 1.37
CA CYS A 17 -9.20 -3.15 2.62
C CYS A 17 -10.15 -3.80 3.63
N ALA A 18 -9.62 -4.14 4.80
CA ALA A 18 -10.41 -4.72 5.89
C ALA A 18 -11.54 -3.79 6.39
N SER A 19 -11.41 -2.45 6.20
CA SER A 19 -12.49 -1.51 6.54
C SER A 19 -13.69 -1.61 5.61
N TRP A 20 -13.48 -2.02 4.35
CA TRP A 20 -14.56 -2.17 3.37
C TRP A 20 -15.29 -3.49 3.51
N LEU A 21 -14.57 -4.56 3.84
CA LEU A 21 -15.10 -5.88 4.10
C LEU A 21 -14.48 -6.41 5.40
N PRO A 22 -15.01 -6.02 6.57
CA PRO A 22 -14.39 -6.30 7.87
C PRO A 22 -14.53 -7.76 8.32
N GLN A 23 -15.26 -8.59 7.57
CA GLN A 23 -15.42 -10.01 7.88
C GLN A 23 -14.16 -10.80 7.50
N SER A 24 -13.48 -11.37 8.49
CA SER A 24 -12.36 -12.28 8.26
C SER A 24 -12.81 -13.63 7.69
N ILE A 25 -12.06 -14.19 6.76
CA ILE A 25 -12.26 -15.54 6.19
C ILE A 25 -11.47 -16.62 6.91
N GLY A 26 -10.57 -16.24 7.81
CA GLY A 26 -9.75 -17.15 8.62
C GLY A 26 -8.56 -16.43 9.26
N ASN A 27 -7.69 -17.20 9.94
CA ASN A 27 -6.52 -16.65 10.60
C ASN A 27 -5.30 -17.60 10.46
N LEU A 28 -4.19 -17.08 9.93
CA LEU A 28 -2.95 -17.82 9.70
C LEU A 28 -2.23 -18.27 10.97
N GLN A 29 -2.55 -17.74 12.15
CA GLN A 29 -1.94 -18.24 13.38
C GLN A 29 -2.39 -19.70 13.70
N ILE A 30 -3.61 -20.04 13.28
CA ILE A 30 -4.26 -21.32 13.65
C ILE A 30 -4.69 -22.17 12.46
N GLN A 31 -4.52 -21.67 11.23
CA GLN A 31 -4.93 -22.35 10.00
C GLN A 31 -3.80 -22.28 8.97
N GLU A 32 -3.83 -23.21 8.00
CA GLU A 32 -3.00 -23.10 6.79
C GLU A 32 -3.71 -22.23 5.75
N PHE A 33 -2.94 -21.50 4.93
CA PHE A 33 -3.51 -20.54 3.98
C PHE A 33 -4.48 -21.21 2.97
N ARG A 34 -4.15 -22.42 2.53
CA ARG A 34 -5.01 -23.21 1.63
C ARG A 34 -6.39 -23.54 2.21
N ASP A 35 -6.48 -23.67 3.55
CA ASP A 35 -7.74 -24.00 4.24
C ASP A 35 -8.58 -22.74 4.48
N ILE A 36 -7.95 -21.58 4.50
CA ILE A 36 -8.60 -20.25 4.60
C ILE A 36 -9.24 -19.88 3.27
N VAL A 37 -8.47 -20.00 2.18
CA VAL A 37 -8.98 -19.76 0.82
C VAL A 37 -9.94 -20.88 0.43
N GLY A 38 -11.20 -20.51 0.16
CA GLY A 38 -12.26 -21.49 -0.13
C GLY A 38 -12.96 -22.07 1.12
N SER A 39 -12.68 -21.50 2.32
CA SER A 39 -13.46 -21.80 3.54
C SER A 39 -14.95 -21.51 3.36
N ALA A 40 -15.78 -22.02 4.24
CA ALA A 40 -17.23 -21.76 4.22
C ALA A 40 -17.54 -20.26 4.26
N MET A 41 -16.81 -19.50 5.10
CA MET A 41 -16.95 -18.03 5.19
C MET A 41 -16.50 -17.34 3.89
N HIS A 42 -15.40 -17.80 3.25
CA HIS A 42 -14.98 -17.24 1.96
C HIS A 42 -16.05 -17.44 0.88
N LYS A 43 -16.66 -18.61 0.82
CA LYS A 43 -17.78 -18.91 -0.11
C LYS A 43 -19.00 -18.05 0.19
N GLU A 44 -19.40 -17.92 1.46
CA GLU A 44 -20.53 -17.08 1.86
C GLU A 44 -20.33 -15.62 1.47
N LEU A 45 -19.09 -15.11 1.58
CA LEU A 45 -18.74 -13.78 1.08
C LEU A 45 -18.88 -13.68 -0.44
N GLN A 46 -18.36 -14.66 -1.18
CA GLN A 46 -18.48 -14.71 -2.64
C GLN A 46 -19.94 -14.74 -3.07
N ASP A 47 -20.77 -15.54 -2.42
CA ASP A 47 -22.20 -15.63 -2.67
C ASP A 47 -22.88 -14.26 -2.45
N SER A 48 -22.57 -13.58 -1.34
CA SER A 48 -23.13 -12.25 -1.02
C SER A 48 -22.77 -11.14 -2.01
N ILE A 49 -21.66 -11.29 -2.75
CA ILE A 49 -21.31 -10.36 -3.83
C ILE A 49 -22.01 -10.78 -5.12
N SER A 50 -22.07 -12.10 -5.40
CA SER A 50 -22.67 -12.62 -6.62
C SER A 50 -24.18 -12.36 -6.68
N ASP A 51 -24.87 -12.47 -5.54
CA ASP A 51 -26.31 -12.15 -5.40
C ASP A 51 -26.58 -10.65 -5.18
N ARG A 52 -25.50 -9.83 -5.08
CA ARG A 52 -25.56 -8.38 -4.84
C ARG A 52 -26.17 -7.97 -3.50
N SER A 53 -26.26 -8.85 -2.54
CA SER A 53 -26.72 -8.50 -1.19
C SER A 53 -25.69 -7.66 -0.42
N TYR A 54 -24.38 -7.84 -0.73
CA TYR A 54 -23.26 -7.16 -0.07
C TYR A 54 -23.34 -7.20 1.45
N LYS A 55 -23.87 -8.29 1.99
CA LYS A 55 -24.22 -8.49 3.41
C LYS A 55 -23.09 -8.09 4.37
N TYR A 56 -21.84 -8.32 3.97
CA TYR A 56 -20.65 -8.10 4.81
C TYR A 56 -19.90 -6.82 4.46
N CYS A 57 -20.27 -6.13 3.39
CA CYS A 57 -19.59 -4.94 2.92
C CYS A 57 -20.00 -3.69 3.68
N ASN A 58 -19.03 -2.82 3.98
CA ASN A 58 -19.31 -1.49 4.50
C ASN A 58 -19.71 -0.55 3.34
N GLN A 59 -21.01 -0.45 3.09
CA GLN A 59 -21.55 0.36 1.99
C GLN A 59 -21.22 1.85 2.13
N ALA A 60 -21.04 2.34 3.38
CA ALA A 60 -20.72 3.72 3.64
C ALA A 60 -19.26 4.08 3.32
N GLN A 61 -18.36 3.10 3.31
CA GLN A 61 -16.92 3.33 3.07
C GLN A 61 -16.43 2.77 1.72
N CYS A 62 -17.04 1.69 1.21
CA CYS A 62 -16.56 1.01 0.02
C CYS A 62 -16.68 1.89 -1.25
N SER A 63 -15.54 2.29 -1.81
CA SER A 63 -15.48 3.11 -3.03
C SER A 63 -16.02 2.39 -4.27
N TYR A 64 -15.88 1.07 -4.35
CA TYR A 64 -16.45 0.26 -5.44
C TYR A 64 -17.96 0.29 -5.44
N LEU A 65 -18.60 0.10 -4.26
CA LEU A 65 -20.06 0.17 -4.14
C LEU A 65 -20.59 1.58 -4.46
N LYS A 66 -19.91 2.62 -3.94
CA LYS A 66 -20.28 4.02 -4.22
C LYS A 66 -20.20 4.39 -5.69
N SER A 67 -19.19 3.89 -6.40
CA SER A 67 -18.94 4.20 -7.81
C SER A 67 -19.69 3.28 -8.79
N GLY A 68 -20.35 2.22 -8.31
CA GLY A 68 -20.97 1.20 -9.16
C GLY A 68 -19.99 0.44 -10.03
N ARG A 69 -18.68 0.44 -9.69
CA ARG A 69 -17.66 -0.29 -10.44
C ARG A 69 -17.63 -1.73 -9.98
N PHE A 70 -18.27 -2.58 -10.75
CA PHE A 70 -18.27 -4.03 -10.53
C PHE A 70 -17.48 -4.71 -11.63
N TYR A 71 -16.59 -5.61 -11.25
CA TYR A 71 -15.85 -6.45 -12.17
C TYR A 71 -16.38 -7.89 -12.02
N GLU A 72 -16.65 -8.53 -13.14
CA GLU A 72 -16.96 -9.96 -13.11
C GLU A 72 -15.69 -10.76 -12.81
N ALA A 73 -15.73 -11.57 -11.76
CA ALA A 73 -14.65 -12.49 -11.46
C ALA A 73 -14.73 -13.70 -12.39
N THR A 74 -13.74 -13.85 -13.25
CA THR A 74 -13.68 -14.95 -14.23
C THR A 74 -12.94 -16.20 -13.72
N GLU A 75 -12.21 -16.10 -12.60
CA GLU A 75 -11.39 -17.16 -12.05
C GLU A 75 -11.44 -17.21 -10.53
N GLN A 76 -11.26 -18.40 -9.94
CA GLN A 76 -11.28 -18.62 -8.49
C GLN A 76 -9.89 -18.49 -7.83
N ASN A 77 -8.85 -18.16 -8.59
CA ASN A 77 -7.48 -18.07 -8.09
C ASN A 77 -7.21 -16.72 -7.43
N ILE A 78 -6.39 -16.72 -6.39
CA ILE A 78 -5.90 -15.48 -5.77
C ILE A 78 -4.89 -14.82 -6.72
N LYS A 79 -5.19 -13.62 -7.18
CA LYS A 79 -4.32 -12.81 -8.06
C LYS A 79 -3.57 -11.74 -7.30
N HIS A 80 -4.10 -11.30 -6.15
CA HIS A 80 -3.52 -10.25 -5.33
C HIS A 80 -3.43 -10.67 -3.88
N LEU A 81 -2.22 -10.63 -3.34
CA LEU A 81 -1.95 -10.84 -1.91
C LEU A 81 -1.45 -9.53 -1.31
N ARG A 82 -2.18 -8.97 -0.36
CA ARG A 82 -1.83 -7.73 0.33
C ARG A 82 -1.29 -8.02 1.72
N LEU A 83 -0.09 -7.56 2.00
CA LEU A 83 0.58 -7.78 3.27
C LEU A 83 0.49 -6.54 4.16
N ALA A 84 -0.20 -6.67 5.28
CA ALA A 84 -0.24 -5.71 6.39
C ALA A 84 0.22 -6.39 7.69
N ILE A 85 1.31 -7.20 7.60
CA ILE A 85 1.78 -8.10 8.67
C ILE A 85 2.70 -7.44 9.70
N ASP A 86 3.15 -6.21 9.44
CA ASP A 86 3.97 -5.43 10.37
C ASP A 86 3.75 -3.92 10.17
N ASP A 87 3.71 -3.17 11.26
CA ASP A 87 3.54 -1.71 11.26
C ASP A 87 4.82 -0.94 11.60
N SER A 88 5.96 -1.62 11.63
CA SER A 88 7.27 -0.97 11.83
C SER A 88 7.56 0.03 10.71
N CYS A 89 7.98 1.24 11.11
CA CYS A 89 8.34 2.31 10.20
C CYS A 89 9.39 3.22 10.85
N ASN A 90 10.32 3.73 10.07
CA ASN A 90 11.32 4.71 10.52
C ASN A 90 10.78 6.16 10.59
N LEU A 91 9.50 6.38 10.28
CA LEU A 91 8.80 7.65 10.36
C LEU A 91 7.65 7.63 11.39
N ARG A 92 7.23 8.83 11.81
CA ARG A 92 6.08 9.06 12.69
C ARG A 92 5.15 10.15 12.12
N CYS A 93 4.72 9.97 10.88
CA CYS A 93 3.86 10.93 10.18
C CYS A 93 2.60 11.24 10.97
N PRO A 94 2.22 12.52 11.16
CA PRO A 94 1.03 12.93 11.92
C PRO A 94 -0.27 12.35 11.39
N SER A 95 -0.36 12.13 10.07
CA SER A 95 -1.51 11.53 9.39
C SER A 95 -1.61 10.01 9.53
N CYS A 96 -0.62 9.35 10.17
CA CYS A 96 -0.54 7.89 10.24
C CYS A 96 -0.50 7.36 11.68
N ARG A 97 0.32 7.95 12.56
CA ARG A 97 0.60 7.39 13.89
C ARG A 97 1.04 8.42 14.91
N LYS A 98 0.76 8.14 16.19
CA LYS A 98 1.13 9.03 17.30
C LYS A 98 2.61 8.96 17.68
N GLY A 99 3.31 7.89 17.37
CA GLY A 99 4.70 7.66 17.75
C GLY A 99 5.44 6.73 16.81
N LEU A 100 6.75 6.61 17.02
CA LEU A 100 7.57 5.66 16.29
C LEU A 100 7.20 4.23 16.69
N ILE A 101 6.94 3.39 15.70
CA ILE A 101 6.67 1.95 15.90
C ILE A 101 7.78 1.18 15.18
N PHE A 102 8.48 0.34 15.94
CA PHE A 102 9.60 -0.41 15.37
C PHE A 102 9.81 -1.72 16.13
N HIS A 103 9.43 -2.84 15.53
CA HIS A 103 9.53 -4.17 16.12
C HIS A 103 10.84 -4.85 15.69
N LYS A 104 11.74 -5.10 16.63
CA LYS A 104 13.00 -5.85 16.44
C LYS A 104 13.02 -7.18 17.19
N GLU A 105 12.18 -7.28 18.21
CA GLU A 105 12.08 -8.42 19.13
C GLU A 105 10.69 -8.43 19.80
N GLY A 106 10.39 -9.46 20.56
CA GLY A 106 9.14 -9.58 21.30
C GLY A 106 8.01 -10.24 20.50
N SER A 107 6.81 -10.24 21.08
CA SER A 107 5.67 -11.02 20.56
C SER A 107 5.21 -10.55 19.19
N ALA A 108 5.15 -9.25 18.94
CA ALA A 108 4.72 -8.70 17.64
C ALA A 108 5.72 -9.07 16.53
N TYR A 109 7.03 -8.86 16.77
CA TYR A 109 8.09 -9.28 15.85
C TYR A 109 8.02 -10.78 15.54
N ASN A 110 7.98 -11.62 16.59
CA ASN A 110 7.95 -13.07 16.45
C ASN A 110 6.70 -13.56 15.71
N LEU A 111 5.55 -12.91 15.91
CA LEU A 111 4.34 -13.20 15.15
C LEU A 111 4.53 -12.81 13.68
N GLY A 112 5.03 -11.62 13.40
CA GLY A 112 5.28 -11.14 12.04
C GLY A 112 6.20 -12.09 11.26
N ILE A 113 7.31 -12.55 11.88
CA ILE A 113 8.22 -13.53 11.26
C ILE A 113 7.49 -14.85 10.94
N ARG A 114 6.71 -15.40 11.89
CA ARG A 114 5.94 -16.63 11.63
C ARG A 114 4.91 -16.48 10.52
N LEU A 115 4.26 -15.30 10.42
CA LEU A 115 3.33 -15.01 9.33
C LEU A 115 4.07 -14.92 7.99
N ALA A 116 5.22 -14.24 7.97
CA ALA A 116 6.08 -14.15 6.78
C ALA A 116 6.51 -15.54 6.28
N ASP A 117 6.96 -16.41 7.20
CA ASP A 117 7.37 -17.79 6.86
C ASP A 117 6.19 -18.59 6.27
N LYS A 118 5.03 -18.59 6.92
CA LYS A 118 3.82 -19.29 6.42
C LYS A 118 3.36 -18.80 5.05
N ILE A 119 3.46 -17.50 4.81
CA ILE A 119 3.12 -16.91 3.52
C ILE A 119 4.13 -17.35 2.46
N ASN A 120 5.42 -17.33 2.76
CA ASN A 120 6.47 -17.79 1.84
C ASN A 120 6.34 -19.28 1.52
N ASP A 121 6.05 -20.13 2.51
CA ASP A 121 5.79 -21.55 2.31
C ASP A 121 4.60 -21.79 1.37
N TRP A 122 3.54 -21.01 1.50
CA TRP A 122 2.40 -21.08 0.59
C TRP A 122 2.79 -20.58 -0.81
N LEU A 123 3.47 -19.45 -0.94
CA LEU A 123 3.92 -18.89 -2.22
C LEU A 123 4.87 -19.84 -2.96
N TYR A 124 5.69 -20.60 -2.22
CA TYR A 124 6.59 -21.59 -2.80
C TYR A 124 5.82 -22.68 -3.60
N ASN A 125 4.63 -23.04 -3.16
CA ASN A 125 3.79 -24.06 -3.77
C ASN A 125 2.66 -23.52 -4.66
N TYR A 126 2.53 -22.17 -4.76
CA TYR A 126 1.47 -21.54 -5.53
C TYR A 126 1.86 -21.39 -7.00
N GLU A 127 1.14 -22.05 -7.91
CA GLU A 127 1.53 -22.14 -9.34
C GLU A 127 0.91 -21.05 -10.23
N HIS A 128 -0.17 -20.40 -9.76
CA HIS A 128 -0.84 -19.37 -10.56
C HIS A 128 -0.13 -18.02 -10.49
N PRO A 129 -0.30 -17.15 -11.51
CA PRO A 129 0.20 -15.79 -11.45
C PRO A 129 -0.37 -15.04 -10.25
N ILE A 130 0.51 -14.39 -9.50
CA ILE A 130 0.12 -13.61 -8.30
C ILE A 130 0.95 -12.33 -8.17
N GLN A 131 0.30 -11.25 -7.76
CA GLN A 131 0.93 -10.01 -7.37
C GLN A 131 0.90 -9.85 -5.84
N VAL A 132 2.07 -9.76 -5.24
CA VAL A 132 2.23 -9.54 -3.80
C VAL A 132 2.45 -8.06 -3.55
N HIS A 133 1.54 -7.44 -2.80
CA HIS A 133 1.59 -6.03 -2.42
C HIS A 133 2.19 -5.90 -1.02
N ILE A 134 3.33 -5.21 -0.90
CA ILE A 134 4.08 -5.03 0.34
C ILE A 134 4.05 -3.56 0.74
N GLY A 135 3.77 -3.27 2.02
CA GLY A 135 3.71 -1.91 2.55
C GLY A 135 2.29 -1.36 2.70
N SER A 136 1.29 -2.24 2.88
CA SER A 136 -0.06 -1.82 3.25
C SER A 136 -0.11 -1.25 4.67
N ASP A 137 0.84 -1.62 5.54
CA ASP A 137 1.09 -1.07 6.87
C ASP A 137 2.60 -1.04 7.11
N GLY A 138 3.12 -0.08 7.89
CA GLY A 138 4.56 0.08 8.11
C GLY A 138 5.36 0.56 6.88
N ASP A 139 6.65 0.24 6.85
CA ASP A 139 7.54 0.50 5.70
C ASP A 139 8.36 -0.74 5.36
N PRO A 140 8.32 -1.23 4.10
CA PRO A 140 8.96 -2.49 3.71
C PRO A 140 10.46 -2.56 3.96
N PHE A 141 11.19 -1.47 3.78
CA PHE A 141 12.65 -1.46 3.92
C PHE A 141 13.09 -1.10 5.34
N ALA A 142 12.24 -0.45 6.14
CA ALA A 142 12.51 -0.22 7.55
C ALA A 142 12.16 -1.44 8.42
N SER A 143 11.07 -2.15 8.10
CA SER A 143 10.59 -3.31 8.85
C SER A 143 11.53 -4.51 8.74
N HIS A 144 11.93 -5.09 9.87
CA HIS A 144 12.67 -6.35 9.90
C HIS A 144 11.82 -7.54 9.41
N VAL A 145 10.50 -7.50 9.67
CA VAL A 145 9.57 -8.56 9.23
C VAL A 145 9.43 -8.56 7.71
N TYR A 146 9.20 -7.39 7.09
CA TYR A 146 9.09 -7.32 5.64
C TYR A 146 10.41 -7.62 4.94
N ARG A 147 11.56 -7.20 5.49
CA ARG A 147 12.86 -7.59 4.93
C ARG A 147 13.05 -9.11 4.99
N HIS A 148 12.75 -9.74 6.13
CA HIS A 148 12.78 -11.19 6.26
C HIS A 148 11.86 -11.86 5.22
N PHE A 149 10.61 -11.37 5.07
CA PHE A 149 9.69 -11.87 4.05
C PHE A 149 10.31 -11.78 2.65
N MET A 150 10.83 -10.62 2.26
CA MET A 150 11.41 -10.39 0.93
C MET A 150 12.69 -11.19 0.69
N GLU A 151 13.52 -11.40 1.71
CA GLU A 151 14.75 -12.21 1.62
C GLU A 151 14.44 -13.71 1.43
N GLN A 152 13.34 -14.20 2.03
CA GLN A 152 12.97 -15.62 2.01
C GLN A 152 11.92 -15.96 0.93
N THR A 153 11.33 -14.97 0.28
CA THR A 153 10.27 -15.24 -0.72
C THR A 153 10.84 -16.00 -1.92
N PRO A 154 10.09 -16.95 -2.52
CA PRO A 154 10.60 -17.79 -3.60
C PRO A 154 10.90 -16.99 -4.87
N GLN A 155 12.02 -17.31 -5.51
CA GLN A 155 12.39 -16.74 -6.80
C GLN A 155 11.66 -17.46 -7.93
N ARG A 156 10.49 -16.94 -8.33
CA ARG A 156 9.62 -17.53 -9.34
C ARG A 156 9.00 -16.46 -10.26
N ASP A 157 8.89 -16.75 -11.54
CA ASP A 157 8.40 -15.78 -12.56
C ASP A 157 6.89 -15.49 -12.45
N ASN A 158 6.10 -16.42 -11.87
CA ASN A 158 4.68 -16.22 -11.63
C ASN A 158 4.38 -15.30 -10.45
N ILE A 159 5.37 -14.94 -9.63
CA ILE A 159 5.22 -14.02 -8.50
C ILE A 159 5.73 -12.65 -8.92
N LYS A 160 4.87 -11.64 -8.86
CA LYS A 160 5.20 -10.24 -9.11
C LYS A 160 4.99 -9.41 -7.84
N TYR A 161 5.76 -8.33 -7.68
CA TYR A 161 5.73 -7.51 -6.49
C TYR A 161 5.28 -6.09 -6.80
N SER A 162 4.49 -5.53 -5.87
CA SER A 162 4.13 -4.12 -5.81
C SER A 162 4.53 -3.62 -4.43
N ILE A 163 5.41 -2.64 -4.37
CA ILE A 163 5.98 -2.12 -3.11
C ILE A 163 5.57 -0.67 -2.94
N LEU A 164 5.01 -0.33 -1.78
CA LEU A 164 4.80 1.05 -1.35
C LEU A 164 5.71 1.34 -0.17
N THR A 165 6.58 2.34 -0.30
CA THR A 165 7.60 2.70 0.72
C THR A 165 7.66 4.20 0.94
N ASN A 166 8.22 4.63 2.05
CA ASN A 166 8.60 6.04 2.24
C ASN A 166 9.92 6.42 1.53
N GLY A 167 10.60 5.45 0.92
CA GLY A 167 11.79 5.63 0.08
C GLY A 167 13.11 5.86 0.80
N LEU A 168 13.11 6.19 2.10
CA LEU A 168 14.34 6.62 2.81
C LEU A 168 15.38 5.53 2.96
N MET A 169 14.95 4.27 3.12
CA MET A 169 15.85 3.12 3.33
C MET A 169 16.00 2.26 2.06
N PHE A 170 15.33 2.61 0.96
CA PHE A 170 15.35 1.85 -0.27
C PHE A 170 16.78 1.64 -0.80
N ARG A 171 17.55 2.72 -0.93
CA ARG A 171 18.92 2.71 -1.45
C ARG A 171 19.85 1.77 -0.66
N GLU A 172 19.62 1.63 0.63
CA GLU A 172 20.43 0.79 1.52
C GLU A 172 20.13 -0.70 1.35
N PHE A 173 18.83 -1.05 1.16
CA PHE A 173 18.38 -2.44 1.26
C PHE A 173 17.92 -3.09 -0.05
N TYR A 174 17.69 -2.36 -1.16
CA TYR A 174 17.17 -2.99 -2.38
C TYR A 174 18.08 -4.10 -2.93
N ASN A 175 19.41 -4.00 -2.73
CA ASN A 175 20.37 -5.00 -3.18
C ASN A 175 20.32 -6.30 -2.39
N THR A 176 19.71 -6.33 -1.20
CA THR A 176 19.58 -7.56 -0.40
C THR A 176 18.47 -8.47 -0.92
N VAL A 177 17.59 -7.95 -1.78
CA VAL A 177 16.42 -8.66 -2.32
C VAL A 177 16.35 -8.61 -3.86
N PRO A 178 17.43 -9.00 -4.58
CA PRO A 178 17.52 -8.82 -6.03
C PRO A 178 16.42 -9.54 -6.81
N HIS A 179 15.94 -10.69 -6.34
CA HIS A 179 14.87 -11.45 -6.98
C HIS A 179 13.50 -10.74 -6.86
N VAL A 180 13.24 -10.02 -5.77
CA VAL A 180 12.05 -9.17 -5.64
C VAL A 180 12.14 -7.99 -6.61
N ILE A 181 13.30 -7.33 -6.69
CA ILE A 181 13.53 -6.20 -7.60
C ILE A 181 13.41 -6.63 -9.07
N ASN A 182 13.92 -7.79 -9.44
CA ASN A 182 13.79 -8.34 -10.80
C ASN A 182 12.34 -8.61 -11.21
N ASN A 183 11.49 -8.95 -10.24
CA ASN A 183 10.07 -9.24 -10.44
C ASN A 183 9.13 -8.09 -10.03
N LEU A 184 9.68 -6.88 -9.84
CA LEU A 184 8.93 -5.71 -9.46
C LEU A 184 8.00 -5.27 -10.61
N GLN A 185 6.73 -5.06 -10.35
CA GLN A 185 5.75 -4.47 -11.26
C GLN A 185 5.51 -3.01 -10.98
N GLU A 186 5.48 -2.65 -9.68
CA GLU A 186 5.25 -1.27 -9.25
C GLU A 186 6.07 -0.94 -7.99
N LEU A 187 6.71 0.22 -8.01
CA LEU A 187 7.37 0.83 -6.86
C LEU A 187 6.74 2.19 -6.62
N GLY A 188 5.96 2.28 -5.55
CA GLY A 188 5.34 3.52 -5.10
C GLY A 188 6.13 4.15 -3.97
N VAL A 189 6.26 5.48 -4.00
CA VAL A 189 6.86 6.26 -2.93
C VAL A 189 5.81 7.17 -2.31
N SER A 190 5.60 6.98 -1.02
CA SER A 190 4.75 7.86 -0.23
C SER A 190 5.51 9.14 0.14
N ILE A 191 5.13 10.26 -0.49
CA ILE A 191 5.76 11.57 -0.34
C ILE A 191 4.68 12.65 -0.23
N ASP A 192 4.54 13.28 0.93
CA ASP A 192 3.44 14.22 1.22
C ASP A 192 3.86 15.69 1.09
N GLY A 193 4.97 15.97 0.45
CA GLY A 193 5.46 17.31 0.18
C GLY A 193 6.37 17.35 -1.04
N ALA A 194 6.27 18.42 -1.82
CA ALA A 194 7.14 18.70 -2.96
C ALA A 194 8.23 19.73 -2.63
N SER A 195 8.29 20.17 -1.38
CA SER A 195 9.32 21.04 -0.82
C SER A 195 9.91 20.41 0.45
N LYS A 196 11.12 20.83 0.81
CA LYS A 196 11.78 20.40 2.05
C LYS A 196 10.93 20.69 3.28
N GLU A 197 10.39 21.91 3.35
CA GLU A 197 9.62 22.38 4.49
C GLU A 197 8.37 21.52 4.71
N THR A 198 7.57 21.32 3.69
CA THR A 198 6.34 20.53 3.75
C THR A 198 6.64 19.05 3.98
N TYR A 199 7.64 18.51 3.27
CA TYR A 199 8.01 17.10 3.42
C TYR A 199 8.44 16.79 4.87
N GLU A 200 9.39 17.54 5.43
CA GLU A 200 9.93 17.27 6.77
C GLU A 200 8.89 17.53 7.88
N LYS A 201 7.92 18.43 7.64
CA LYS A 201 6.78 18.68 8.51
C LYS A 201 5.81 17.50 8.55
N LEU A 202 5.46 16.92 7.40
CA LEU A 202 4.45 15.87 7.27
C LEU A 202 5.03 14.46 7.39
N ARG A 203 6.29 14.28 7.06
CA ARG A 203 7.02 13.02 7.16
C ARG A 203 8.02 13.08 8.32
N LEU A 204 7.50 13.28 9.55
CA LEU A 204 8.32 13.46 10.74
C LEU A 204 9.36 12.34 10.93
N GLY A 205 10.64 12.73 10.97
CA GLY A 205 11.78 11.83 10.99
C GLY A 205 12.41 11.63 9.61
N GLY A 206 11.73 12.05 8.54
CA GLY A 206 12.27 12.09 7.18
C GLY A 206 13.24 13.25 7.00
N ARG A 207 14.13 13.12 6.03
CA ARG A 207 15.06 14.16 5.59
C ARG A 207 14.93 14.33 4.09
N TRP A 208 14.72 15.57 3.65
CA TRP A 208 14.47 15.88 2.24
C TRP A 208 15.59 15.39 1.31
N GLU A 209 16.83 15.64 1.69
CA GLU A 209 17.99 15.19 0.90
C GLU A 209 18.02 13.66 0.73
N LYS A 210 17.60 12.93 1.78
CA LYS A 210 17.58 11.46 1.76
C LYS A 210 16.50 10.89 0.87
N ILE A 211 15.30 11.50 0.86
CA ILE A 211 14.26 11.04 -0.06
C ILE A 211 14.65 11.32 -1.50
N LEU A 212 15.27 12.46 -1.81
CA LEU A 212 15.75 12.76 -3.15
C LEU A 212 16.82 11.75 -3.61
N GLU A 213 17.79 11.37 -2.76
CA GLU A 213 18.73 10.28 -3.04
C GLU A 213 18.02 8.95 -3.33
N GLY A 214 16.92 8.66 -2.61
CA GLY A 214 16.08 7.49 -2.84
C GLY A 214 15.41 7.54 -4.21
N LEU A 215 14.80 8.67 -4.57
CA LEU A 215 14.14 8.88 -5.87
C LEU A 215 15.13 8.77 -7.04
N GLU A 216 16.34 9.32 -6.90
CA GLU A 216 17.43 9.15 -7.88
C GLU A 216 17.77 7.68 -8.09
N CYS A 217 17.97 6.93 -7.00
CA CYS A 217 18.26 5.50 -7.05
C CYS A 217 17.15 4.72 -7.77
N MET A 218 15.87 5.01 -7.47
CA MET A 218 14.72 4.36 -8.10
C MET A 218 14.61 4.70 -9.59
N THR A 219 14.91 5.96 -9.96
CA THR A 219 14.95 6.42 -11.35
C THR A 219 16.02 5.67 -12.16
N GLU A 220 17.21 5.47 -11.58
CA GLU A 220 18.26 4.69 -12.23
C GLU A 220 17.88 3.20 -12.36
N LEU A 221 17.27 2.63 -11.32
CA LEU A 221 16.79 1.25 -11.38
C LEU A 221 15.70 1.04 -12.41
N LYS A 222 14.80 2.01 -12.59
CA LYS A 222 13.76 1.96 -13.61
C LYS A 222 14.34 1.84 -15.03
N LYS A 223 15.50 2.42 -15.31
CA LYS A 223 16.19 2.26 -16.60
C LYS A 223 16.66 0.82 -16.85
N LYS A 224 16.93 0.07 -15.78
CA LYS A 224 17.41 -1.30 -15.84
C LYS A 224 16.29 -2.33 -15.77
N TYR A 225 15.24 -2.04 -15.00
CA TYR A 225 14.13 -2.95 -14.73
C TYR A 225 12.83 -2.31 -15.20
N ASN A 226 11.96 -3.09 -15.83
CA ASN A 226 10.69 -2.62 -16.37
C ASN A 226 9.59 -2.66 -15.31
N PHE A 227 9.58 -1.70 -14.38
CA PHE A 227 8.52 -1.53 -13.40
C PHE A 227 7.89 -0.14 -13.50
N ARG A 228 6.65 -0.01 -13.03
CA ARG A 228 5.99 1.28 -12.88
C ARG A 228 6.52 1.99 -11.63
N PHE A 229 6.98 3.22 -11.81
CA PHE A 229 7.40 4.08 -10.71
C PHE A 229 6.33 5.13 -10.42
N SER A 230 5.87 5.22 -9.16
CA SER A 230 4.78 6.13 -8.80
C SER A 230 5.09 6.94 -7.54
N LEU A 231 4.54 8.16 -7.47
CA LEU A 231 4.49 8.97 -6.26
C LEU A 231 3.08 8.96 -5.68
N HIS A 232 2.98 8.89 -4.36
CA HIS A 232 1.72 8.90 -3.63
C HIS A 232 1.71 10.06 -2.64
N MET A 233 0.77 10.97 -2.78
CA MET A 233 0.58 12.14 -1.91
C MET A 233 -0.78 12.04 -1.22
N VAL A 234 -0.75 11.96 0.10
CA VAL A 234 -1.96 12.15 0.92
C VAL A 234 -2.18 13.65 1.07
N VAL A 235 -3.22 14.14 0.39
CA VAL A 235 -3.55 15.57 0.38
C VAL A 235 -4.27 15.93 1.67
N GLN A 236 -3.75 16.96 2.34
CA GLN A 236 -4.20 17.46 3.64
C GLN A 236 -3.96 18.96 3.75
N GLN A 237 -4.38 19.59 4.86
CA GLN A 237 -4.32 21.04 5.06
C GLN A 237 -2.96 21.66 4.75
N GLU A 238 -1.89 20.97 5.12
CA GLU A 238 -0.52 21.53 5.03
C GLU A 238 0.14 21.40 3.65
N ASN A 239 -0.45 20.63 2.71
CA ASN A 239 0.20 20.34 1.44
C ASN A 239 -0.68 20.48 0.18
N TRP A 240 -1.98 20.74 0.32
CA TRP A 240 -2.89 20.79 -0.83
C TRP A 240 -2.45 21.81 -1.91
N HIS A 241 -1.73 22.84 -1.52
CA HIS A 241 -1.20 23.87 -2.42
C HIS A 241 0.04 23.41 -3.22
N GLU A 242 0.65 22.26 -2.87
CA GLU A 242 1.83 21.71 -3.55
C GLU A 242 1.52 20.67 -4.64
N VAL A 243 0.26 20.46 -5.03
CA VAL A 243 -0.09 19.46 -6.05
C VAL A 243 0.55 19.72 -7.41
N GLU A 244 0.69 21.00 -7.81
CA GLU A 244 1.37 21.38 -9.06
C GLU A 244 2.89 21.16 -8.95
N SER A 245 3.49 21.49 -7.79
CA SER A 245 4.92 21.23 -7.52
C SER A 245 5.22 19.73 -7.45
N MET A 246 4.27 18.91 -6.96
CA MET A 246 4.40 17.46 -6.98
C MET A 246 4.44 16.89 -8.41
N LEU A 247 3.70 17.51 -9.34
CA LEU A 247 3.76 17.15 -10.75
C LEU A 247 5.16 17.41 -11.34
N GLU A 248 5.77 18.58 -11.04
CA GLU A 248 7.12 18.89 -11.47
C GLU A 248 8.18 17.96 -10.84
N LEU A 249 8.01 17.63 -9.57
CA LEU A 249 8.85 16.63 -8.90
C LEU A 249 8.75 15.28 -9.62
N GLY A 250 7.55 14.83 -9.95
CA GLY A 250 7.32 13.59 -10.69
C GLY A 250 7.99 13.56 -12.05
N ARG A 251 7.95 14.67 -12.79
CA ARG A 251 8.66 14.82 -14.08
C ARG A 251 10.17 14.76 -13.91
N THR A 252 10.70 15.44 -12.88
CA THR A 252 12.14 15.45 -12.58
C THR A 252 12.68 14.04 -12.37
N TYR A 253 11.93 13.17 -11.69
CA TYR A 253 12.32 11.79 -11.41
C TYR A 253 11.73 10.76 -12.38
N ASN A 254 11.16 11.23 -13.52
CA ASN A 254 10.61 10.37 -14.57
C ASN A 254 9.65 9.29 -14.04
N VAL A 255 8.71 9.68 -13.15
CA VAL A 255 7.69 8.77 -12.64
C VAL A 255 6.62 8.51 -13.70
N ASP A 256 6.01 7.33 -13.65
CA ASP A 256 4.92 6.96 -14.57
C ASP A 256 3.56 7.45 -14.09
N ARG A 257 3.41 7.59 -12.75
CA ARG A 257 2.13 7.96 -12.13
C ARG A 257 2.30 8.76 -10.86
N ILE A 258 1.35 9.67 -10.63
CA ILE A 258 1.17 10.35 -9.35
C ILE A 258 -0.25 10.08 -8.86
N TYR A 259 -0.35 9.61 -7.62
CA TYR A 259 -1.61 9.39 -6.92
C TYR A 259 -1.82 10.49 -5.89
N PHE A 260 -2.92 11.22 -6.03
CA PHE A 260 -3.38 12.15 -5.02
C PHE A 260 -4.55 11.51 -4.28
N ASN A 261 -4.38 11.26 -3.00
CA ASN A 261 -5.44 10.69 -2.14
C ASN A 261 -5.80 11.71 -1.08
N LYS A 262 -7.09 11.90 -0.83
CA LYS A 262 -7.54 12.71 0.31
C LYS A 262 -7.17 12.00 1.61
N ILE A 263 -6.80 12.78 2.65
CA ILE A 263 -6.64 12.23 3.99
C ILE A 263 -7.95 11.61 4.47
N GLU A 264 -7.88 10.44 5.05
CA GLU A 264 -9.02 9.71 5.61
C GLU A 264 -8.75 9.34 7.07
N ASP A 265 -9.79 9.34 7.89
CA ASP A 265 -9.72 8.86 9.27
C ASP A 265 -9.79 7.33 9.30
N TRP A 266 -8.66 6.72 9.56
CA TRP A 266 -8.54 5.25 9.74
C TRP A 266 -8.76 4.80 11.19
N ASN A 267 -9.31 5.67 12.06
CA ASN A 267 -9.52 5.42 13.49
C ASN A 267 -8.22 5.07 14.25
N THR A 268 -7.11 5.64 13.83
CA THR A 268 -5.80 5.46 14.48
C THR A 268 -5.62 6.35 15.73
N GLY A 269 -6.64 7.17 16.01
CA GLY A 269 -6.65 8.12 17.14
C GLY A 269 -5.73 9.32 16.92
N ILE A 270 -5.36 9.62 15.68
CA ILE A 270 -4.69 10.87 15.29
C ILE A 270 -5.69 12.03 15.31
N ASP A 271 -5.18 13.26 15.34
CA ASP A 271 -6.01 14.45 15.15
C ASP A 271 -6.28 14.64 13.64
N PHE A 272 -7.35 14.01 13.20
CA PHE A 272 -7.77 14.05 11.79
C PHE A 272 -8.36 15.42 11.43
N GLU A 273 -9.12 16.05 12.32
CA GLU A 273 -9.82 17.29 12.04
C GLU A 273 -8.84 18.42 11.70
N SER A 274 -7.73 18.56 12.46
CA SER A 274 -6.72 19.58 12.20
C SER A 274 -5.96 19.38 10.88
N GLN A 275 -6.00 18.18 10.31
CA GLN A 275 -5.30 17.82 9.08
C GLN A 275 -6.22 17.87 7.85
N THR A 276 -7.52 17.99 8.05
CA THR A 276 -8.49 18.13 6.95
C THR A 276 -8.46 19.56 6.43
N PHE A 277 -8.29 19.73 5.13
CA PHE A 277 -8.28 21.05 4.51
C PHE A 277 -9.68 21.59 4.28
N THR A 278 -9.81 22.92 4.40
CA THR A 278 -11.09 23.68 4.28
C THR A 278 -11.18 24.49 3.00
N GLU A 279 -10.06 24.82 2.36
CA GLU A 279 -9.97 25.62 1.14
C GLU A 279 -10.35 24.82 -0.11
N LEU A 280 -11.53 24.21 -0.06
CA LEU A 280 -11.97 23.21 -1.03
C LEU A 280 -12.03 23.74 -2.47
N GLU A 281 -12.44 24.99 -2.69
CA GLU A 281 -12.59 25.55 -4.05
C GLU A 281 -11.24 25.83 -4.71
N GLU A 282 -10.24 26.32 -3.97
CA GLU A 282 -8.90 26.55 -4.49
C GLU A 282 -8.20 25.22 -4.77
N PHE A 283 -8.30 24.28 -3.85
CA PHE A 283 -7.83 22.92 -4.06
C PHE A 283 -8.47 22.27 -5.30
N LYS A 284 -9.78 22.37 -5.49
CA LYS A 284 -10.48 21.87 -6.68
C LYS A 284 -9.93 22.49 -7.97
N LYS A 285 -9.60 23.78 -7.96
CA LYS A 285 -8.96 24.43 -9.13
C LYS A 285 -7.59 23.84 -9.42
N SER A 286 -6.73 23.70 -8.40
CA SER A 286 -5.40 23.11 -8.56
C SER A 286 -5.47 21.67 -9.05
N ILE A 287 -6.32 20.83 -8.44
CA ILE A 287 -6.51 19.45 -8.88
C ILE A 287 -7.03 19.37 -10.32
N ARG A 288 -7.96 20.21 -10.74
CA ARG A 288 -8.44 20.24 -12.13
C ARG A 288 -7.33 20.55 -13.13
N ARG A 289 -6.39 21.44 -12.79
CA ARG A 289 -5.24 21.77 -13.64
C ARG A 289 -4.33 20.56 -13.85
N VAL A 290 -4.00 19.85 -12.77
CA VAL A 290 -3.11 18.67 -12.83
C VAL A 290 -3.79 17.39 -13.32
N SER A 291 -5.12 17.26 -13.15
CA SER A 291 -5.87 16.04 -13.49
C SER A 291 -5.88 15.68 -14.98
N THR A 292 -5.59 16.64 -15.84
CA THR A 292 -5.47 16.42 -17.30
C THR A 292 -4.08 15.92 -17.71
N ASP A 293 -3.11 15.95 -16.79
CA ASP A 293 -1.76 15.49 -17.10
C ASP A 293 -1.71 13.95 -17.16
N PRO A 294 -1.09 13.38 -18.20
CA PRO A 294 -1.04 11.92 -18.39
C PRO A 294 -0.43 11.12 -17.25
N ILE A 295 0.47 11.73 -16.45
CA ILE A 295 1.08 11.04 -15.30
C ILE A 295 0.21 11.07 -14.05
N VAL A 296 -0.83 11.88 -14.01
CA VAL A 296 -1.77 11.93 -12.87
C VAL A 296 -2.80 10.83 -13.01
N TRP A 297 -2.86 9.94 -12.03
CA TRP A 297 -3.86 8.88 -12.01
C TRP A 297 -5.23 9.43 -11.62
N ASN A 298 -6.21 9.28 -12.54
CA ASN A 298 -7.56 9.86 -12.40
C ASN A 298 -8.45 9.20 -11.34
N ASN A 299 -7.96 9.03 -10.10
CA ASN A 299 -8.83 8.85 -8.94
C ASN A 299 -9.29 10.18 -8.31
N VAL A 300 -9.05 11.28 -9.00
CA VAL A 300 -9.41 12.65 -8.62
C VAL A 300 -10.90 12.82 -8.31
N VAL A 301 -11.76 11.94 -8.82
CA VAL A 301 -13.22 11.93 -8.50
C VAL A 301 -13.51 11.70 -7.01
N THR A 302 -12.57 11.09 -6.26
CA THR A 302 -12.73 10.90 -4.81
C THR A 302 -12.23 12.10 -3.99
N LEU A 303 -11.55 13.05 -4.62
CA LEU A 303 -11.02 14.25 -3.97
C LEU A 303 -11.99 15.44 -4.04
N THR A 304 -12.97 15.37 -4.91
CA THR A 304 -14.00 16.39 -5.11
C THR A 304 -15.36 15.90 -4.65
#